data_d087a9560fc9fc7aab248de27d7fc266
#
_entry.id   d087a9560fc9fc7aab248de27d7fc266
#
_cell.length_a   1.000
_cell.length_b   1.000
_cell.length_c   1.000
_cell.angle_alpha   90.00
_cell.angle_beta   90.00
_cell.angle_gamma   90.00
#
_symmetry.space_group_name_H-M   'P 1'
#
loop_
_entity.id
_entity.type
_entity.pdbx_description
1 polymer ?
#
loop_
_entity_poly.entity_id
_entity_poly.type
_entity_poly.pdbx_seq_one_letter_code
_entity_poly.pdbx_strand_id
1 'polypeptide(L)'
;MKKLKNWDNNTWLSSKKYINAFNNFLNSKIKFNKNTQILDIGCGRANIISALQKKYKFKSKPIGVDVVKNINIKKNVTFIKNNALNYLKKTNRNFDVILIKQTIHFFKKNQINLLLDYSKLKLNSKGKILIFSLNAKNNQIPCFKKMKDKLINSLKKDDFLFKIVKKNLKNSKETNFIFKVSIAKNKYLRMIKDRYISCLLNISAKDLKLGISELNLKLKNQISFIDTLKCITFKK
;
A
#
# COMPACT_ATOMS: atom_id res chain seq x y z
N MET A 1 17.02 8.71 -5.54
CA MET A 1 16.07 8.29 -4.48
C MET A 1 16.29 6.81 -4.17
N LYS A 2 16.59 6.43 -2.90
CA LYS A 2 16.72 5.03 -2.51
C LYS A 2 15.38 4.33 -2.74
N LYS A 3 15.35 3.29 -3.58
CA LYS A 3 14.14 2.50 -3.87
C LYS A 3 13.88 1.53 -2.73
N LEU A 4 12.64 1.43 -2.27
CA LEU A 4 12.20 0.43 -1.30
C LEU A 4 12.17 -0.94 -1.99
N LYS A 5 13.26 -1.71 -1.90
CA LYS A 5 13.31 -3.10 -2.39
C LYS A 5 13.06 -4.05 -1.21
N ASN A 6 12.16 -5.00 -1.39
CA ASN A 6 11.80 -6.04 -0.39
C ASN A 6 11.36 -5.48 0.98
N TRP A 7 10.84 -4.26 1.02
CA TRP A 7 10.49 -3.52 2.23
C TRP A 7 9.43 -4.21 3.11
N ASP A 8 8.57 -5.01 2.51
CA ASP A 8 7.52 -5.75 3.21
C ASP A 8 7.96 -7.14 3.70
N ASN A 9 9.24 -7.52 3.45
CA ASN A 9 9.77 -8.77 3.98
C ASN A 9 9.71 -8.80 5.51
N ASN A 10 9.19 -9.89 6.06
CA ASN A 10 9.11 -10.12 7.51
C ASN A 10 8.30 -9.06 8.29
N THR A 11 7.54 -8.20 7.61
CA THR A 11 6.63 -7.25 8.27
C THR A 11 5.26 -7.86 8.54
N TRP A 12 4.42 -7.17 9.34
CA TRP A 12 3.02 -7.58 9.50
C TRP A 12 2.25 -7.48 8.19
N LEU A 13 2.62 -6.55 7.28
CA LEU A 13 1.98 -6.32 5.98
C LEU A 13 2.05 -7.53 5.05
N SER A 14 3.03 -8.42 5.26
CA SER A 14 3.18 -9.68 4.52
C SER A 14 2.65 -10.89 5.28
N SER A 15 2.12 -10.70 6.48
CA SER A 15 1.55 -11.79 7.27
C SER A 15 0.24 -12.29 6.66
N LYS A 16 0.00 -13.60 6.80
CA LYS A 16 -1.26 -14.24 6.34
C LYS A 16 -2.49 -13.58 6.98
N LYS A 17 -2.40 -13.20 8.27
CA LYS A 17 -3.48 -12.50 9.00
C LYS A 17 -3.81 -11.15 8.37
N TYR A 18 -2.80 -10.33 8.07
CA TYR A 18 -3.00 -9.02 7.44
C TYR A 18 -3.58 -9.16 6.03
N ILE A 19 -3.01 -10.03 5.20
CA ILE A 19 -3.46 -10.26 3.83
C ILE A 19 -4.93 -10.70 3.80
N ASN A 20 -5.32 -11.63 4.69
CA ASN A 20 -6.70 -12.09 4.80
C ASN A 20 -7.64 -10.95 5.26
N ALA A 21 -7.26 -10.19 6.29
CA ALA A 21 -8.06 -9.06 6.77
C ALA A 21 -8.24 -8.00 5.67
N PHE A 22 -7.16 -7.67 4.93
CA PHE A 22 -7.23 -6.71 3.84
C PHE A 22 -8.10 -7.22 2.69
N ASN A 23 -8.00 -8.49 2.32
CA ASN A 23 -8.85 -9.09 1.29
C ASN A 23 -10.32 -9.16 1.72
N ASN A 24 -10.62 -9.39 3.00
CA ASN A 24 -11.98 -9.32 3.51
C ASN A 24 -12.53 -7.88 3.41
N PHE A 25 -11.71 -6.88 3.70
CA PHE A 25 -12.09 -5.48 3.47
C PHE A 25 -12.34 -5.19 1.98
N LEU A 26 -11.50 -5.69 1.07
CA LEU A 26 -11.75 -5.56 -0.37
C LEU A 26 -13.08 -6.23 -0.78
N ASN A 27 -13.39 -7.40 -0.22
CA ASN A 27 -14.65 -8.11 -0.47
C ASN A 27 -15.88 -7.32 -0.03
N SER A 28 -15.79 -6.51 1.02
CA SER A 28 -16.88 -5.61 1.42
C SER A 28 -17.15 -4.47 0.43
N LYS A 29 -16.18 -4.18 -0.45
CA LYS A 29 -16.26 -3.10 -1.45
C LYS A 29 -16.53 -3.62 -2.86
N ILE A 30 -16.16 -4.85 -3.16
CA ILE A 30 -16.13 -5.44 -4.49
C ILE A 30 -16.73 -6.85 -4.45
N LYS A 31 -17.66 -7.12 -5.36
CA LYS A 31 -18.14 -8.49 -5.60
C LYS A 31 -17.23 -9.15 -6.63
N PHE A 32 -16.23 -9.90 -6.16
CA PHE A 32 -15.33 -10.64 -7.04
C PHE A 32 -16.00 -11.88 -7.62
N ASN A 33 -15.70 -12.17 -8.89
CA ASN A 33 -16.08 -13.40 -9.58
C ASN A 33 -14.92 -13.87 -10.50
N LYS A 34 -15.06 -15.01 -11.15
CA LYS A 34 -14.00 -15.59 -12.02
C LYS A 34 -13.58 -14.71 -13.20
N ASN A 35 -14.44 -13.77 -13.63
CA ASN A 35 -14.15 -12.90 -14.77
C ASN A 35 -13.53 -11.56 -14.33
N THR A 36 -13.43 -11.27 -13.02
CA THR A 36 -12.90 -9.99 -12.50
C THR A 36 -11.47 -9.76 -12.94
N GLN A 37 -11.22 -8.63 -13.59
CA GLN A 37 -9.90 -8.17 -14.04
C GLN A 37 -9.34 -7.15 -13.05
N ILE A 38 -8.14 -7.42 -12.52
CA ILE A 38 -7.52 -6.62 -11.45
C ILE A 38 -6.18 -6.07 -11.91
N LEU A 39 -5.96 -4.78 -11.67
CA LEU A 39 -4.68 -4.10 -11.74
C LEU A 39 -4.27 -3.63 -10.34
N ASP A 40 -3.05 -3.95 -9.91
CA ASP A 40 -2.45 -3.46 -8.66
C ASP A 40 -1.23 -2.60 -8.99
N ILE A 41 -1.33 -1.30 -8.74
CA ILE A 41 -0.29 -0.29 -9.01
C ILE A 41 0.58 -0.12 -7.77
N GLY A 42 1.89 -0.34 -7.90
CA GLY A 42 2.81 -0.42 -6.77
C GLY A 42 2.63 -1.72 -5.99
N CYS A 43 2.47 -2.81 -6.71
CA CYS A 43 2.08 -4.12 -6.16
C CYS A 43 3.13 -4.76 -5.24
N GLY A 44 4.37 -4.29 -5.22
CA GLY A 44 5.46 -4.91 -4.49
C GLY A 44 5.65 -6.37 -4.89
N ARG A 45 5.43 -7.32 -3.98
CA ARG A 45 5.47 -8.76 -4.25
C ARG A 45 4.13 -9.35 -4.68
N ALA A 46 3.12 -8.51 -4.88
CA ALA A 46 1.77 -8.87 -5.29
C ALA A 46 1.04 -9.82 -4.31
N ASN A 47 1.33 -9.74 -3.02
CA ASN A 47 0.77 -10.64 -2.01
C ASN A 47 -0.77 -10.56 -1.95
N ILE A 48 -1.34 -9.36 -2.05
CA ILE A 48 -2.79 -9.11 -1.95
C ILE A 48 -3.52 -9.76 -3.14
N ILE A 49 -3.17 -9.39 -4.36
CA ILE A 49 -3.85 -9.88 -5.56
C ILE A 49 -3.56 -11.36 -5.83
N SER A 50 -2.41 -11.86 -5.37
CA SER A 50 -2.10 -13.30 -5.40
C SER A 50 -3.03 -14.11 -4.49
N ALA A 51 -3.35 -13.61 -3.30
CA ALA A 51 -4.28 -14.28 -2.40
C ALA A 51 -5.72 -14.22 -2.95
N LEU A 52 -6.13 -13.12 -3.60
CA LEU A 52 -7.40 -13.05 -4.32
C LEU A 52 -7.45 -14.06 -5.48
N GLN A 53 -6.38 -14.17 -6.29
CA GLN A 53 -6.29 -15.16 -7.36
C GLN A 53 -6.46 -16.59 -6.84
N LYS A 54 -5.84 -16.93 -5.71
CA LYS A 54 -6.00 -18.25 -5.09
C LYS A 54 -7.45 -18.53 -4.66
N LYS A 55 -8.10 -17.50 -4.10
CA LYS A 55 -9.48 -17.62 -3.58
C LYS A 55 -10.52 -17.70 -4.70
N TYR A 56 -10.44 -16.82 -5.69
CA TYR A 56 -11.50 -16.63 -6.70
C TYR A 56 -11.21 -17.34 -8.02
N LYS A 57 -9.97 -17.83 -8.23
CA LYS A 57 -9.54 -18.54 -9.44
C LYS A 57 -9.90 -17.75 -10.71
N PHE A 58 -9.51 -16.47 -10.75
CA PHE A 58 -9.80 -15.60 -11.90
C PHE A 58 -9.32 -16.25 -13.20
N LYS A 59 -10.12 -16.17 -14.27
CA LYS A 59 -9.78 -16.67 -15.60
C LYS A 59 -8.50 -16.03 -16.16
N SER A 60 -8.32 -14.71 -15.93
CA SER A 60 -7.10 -14.00 -16.25
C SER A 60 -6.31 -13.73 -14.98
N LYS A 61 -4.98 -14.00 -15.00
CA LYS A 61 -4.11 -13.66 -13.87
C LYS A 61 -4.20 -12.15 -13.58
N PRO A 62 -4.38 -11.71 -12.31
CA PRO A 62 -4.26 -10.31 -11.94
C PRO A 62 -2.93 -9.72 -12.39
N ILE A 63 -2.93 -8.44 -12.74
CA ILE A 63 -1.72 -7.73 -13.16
C ILE A 63 -1.21 -6.89 -12.00
N GLY A 64 0.06 -7.04 -11.67
CA GLY A 64 0.77 -6.18 -10.74
C GLY A 64 1.84 -5.37 -11.45
N VAL A 65 1.81 -4.04 -11.30
CA VAL A 65 2.80 -3.12 -11.88
C VAL A 65 3.62 -2.48 -10.78
N ASP A 66 4.94 -2.56 -10.88
CA ASP A 66 5.87 -1.89 -9.96
C ASP A 66 7.15 -1.48 -10.69
N VAL A 67 7.78 -0.38 -10.24
CA VAL A 67 9.08 0.07 -10.78
C VAL A 67 10.25 -0.74 -10.25
N VAL A 68 10.03 -1.52 -9.18
CA VAL A 68 11.04 -2.37 -8.54
C VAL A 68 10.63 -3.83 -8.66
N LYS A 69 11.51 -4.66 -9.23
CA LYS A 69 11.35 -6.11 -9.18
C LYS A 69 11.84 -6.61 -7.82
N ASN A 70 10.90 -6.97 -6.95
CA ASN A 70 11.19 -7.56 -5.64
C ASN A 70 11.52 -9.06 -5.76
N ILE A 71 12.20 -9.62 -4.74
CA ILE A 71 12.36 -11.08 -4.64
C ILE A 71 11.03 -11.72 -4.23
N ASN A 72 10.83 -12.99 -4.57
CA ASN A 72 9.64 -13.76 -4.19
C ASN A 72 8.31 -13.15 -4.66
N ILE A 73 8.29 -12.54 -5.85
CA ILE A 73 7.05 -12.14 -6.52
C ILE A 73 6.19 -13.39 -6.75
N LYS A 74 4.88 -13.25 -6.54
CA LYS A 74 3.96 -14.39 -6.62
C LYS A 74 3.75 -14.85 -8.07
N LYS A 75 3.96 -16.17 -8.33
CA LYS A 75 3.88 -16.76 -9.68
C LYS A 75 2.47 -16.79 -10.29
N ASN A 76 1.43 -16.69 -9.49
CA ASN A 76 0.03 -16.65 -9.95
C ASN A 76 -0.48 -15.24 -10.28
N VAL A 77 0.43 -14.28 -10.46
CA VAL A 77 0.19 -12.90 -10.87
C VAL A 77 1.06 -12.58 -12.08
N THR A 78 0.55 -11.82 -13.03
CA THR A 78 1.35 -11.25 -14.11
C THR A 78 2.06 -10.00 -13.59
N PHE A 79 3.35 -10.10 -13.30
CA PHE A 79 4.15 -8.97 -12.84
C PHE A 79 4.75 -8.21 -14.01
N ILE A 80 4.58 -6.89 -14.02
CA ILE A 80 5.14 -5.98 -15.04
C ILE A 80 6.03 -4.94 -14.36
N LYS A 81 7.34 -4.99 -14.63
CA LYS A 81 8.27 -3.96 -14.18
C LYS A 81 8.14 -2.73 -15.07
N ASN A 82 7.35 -1.74 -14.64
CA ASN A 82 7.13 -0.51 -15.38
C ASN A 82 6.73 0.65 -14.45
N ASN A 83 6.82 1.87 -14.95
CA ASN A 83 6.14 3.02 -14.35
C ASN A 83 4.63 2.92 -14.61
N ALA A 84 3.83 3.21 -13.60
CA ALA A 84 2.37 3.10 -13.67
C ALA A 84 1.74 3.95 -14.78
N LEU A 85 2.21 5.19 -14.95
CA LEU A 85 1.69 6.09 -15.99
C LEU A 85 1.97 5.55 -17.40
N ASN A 86 3.20 5.07 -17.63
CA ASN A 86 3.58 4.48 -18.89
C ASN A 86 2.79 3.20 -19.19
N TYR A 87 2.57 2.36 -18.16
CA TYR A 87 1.77 1.17 -18.32
C TYR A 87 0.33 1.49 -18.68
N LEU A 88 -0.33 2.37 -17.90
CA LEU A 88 -1.73 2.76 -18.15
C LEU A 88 -1.91 3.44 -19.51
N LYS A 89 -0.94 4.25 -19.95
CA LYS A 89 -0.98 4.89 -21.26
C LYS A 89 -0.92 3.88 -22.40
N LYS A 90 -0.08 2.83 -22.28
CA LYS A 90 0.22 1.88 -23.36
C LYS A 90 -0.67 0.62 -23.36
N THR A 91 -1.30 0.26 -22.24
CA THR A 91 -2.09 -0.96 -22.17
C THR A 91 -3.42 -0.82 -22.92
N ASN A 92 -3.81 -1.85 -23.68
CA ASN A 92 -5.14 -1.96 -24.28
C ASN A 92 -6.14 -2.70 -23.36
N ARG A 93 -5.70 -3.12 -22.14
CA ARG A 93 -6.58 -3.83 -21.19
C ARG A 93 -7.40 -2.85 -20.37
N ASN A 94 -8.63 -3.26 -20.07
CA ASN A 94 -9.50 -2.61 -19.12
C ASN A 94 -9.62 -3.47 -17.85
N PHE A 95 -10.03 -2.86 -16.74
CA PHE A 95 -10.04 -3.49 -15.42
C PHE A 95 -11.35 -3.22 -14.69
N ASP A 96 -11.82 -4.21 -13.95
CA ASP A 96 -12.94 -4.04 -13.03
C ASP A 96 -12.48 -3.42 -11.72
N VAL A 97 -11.21 -3.64 -11.36
CA VAL A 97 -10.61 -3.13 -10.12
C VAL A 97 -9.21 -2.61 -10.40
N ILE A 98 -8.96 -1.35 -10.04
CA ILE A 98 -7.62 -0.77 -9.97
C ILE A 98 -7.32 -0.48 -8.51
N LEU A 99 -6.30 -1.15 -7.97
CA LEU A 99 -5.82 -1.01 -6.62
C LEU A 99 -4.55 -0.17 -6.58
N ILE A 100 -4.49 0.83 -5.69
CA ILE A 100 -3.31 1.68 -5.43
C ILE A 100 -3.10 1.71 -3.93
N LYS A 101 -2.24 0.83 -3.40
CA LYS A 101 -2.05 0.68 -1.96
C LYS A 101 -0.69 1.20 -1.53
N GLN A 102 -0.69 2.23 -0.67
CA GLN A 102 0.53 2.85 -0.11
C GLN A 102 1.56 3.23 -1.20
N THR A 103 1.08 3.73 -2.33
CA THR A 103 1.90 4.04 -3.52
C THR A 103 1.73 5.50 -3.95
N ILE A 104 0.58 6.13 -3.65
CA ILE A 104 0.24 7.47 -4.13
C ILE A 104 1.28 8.54 -3.75
N HIS A 105 1.94 8.38 -2.60
CA HIS A 105 2.93 9.33 -2.10
C HIS A 105 4.26 9.37 -2.88
N PHE A 106 4.47 8.42 -3.81
CA PHE A 106 5.62 8.43 -4.71
C PHE A 106 5.41 9.29 -5.97
N PHE A 107 4.17 9.75 -6.20
CA PHE A 107 3.84 10.60 -7.35
C PHE A 107 3.88 12.08 -7.01
N LYS A 108 4.26 12.91 -7.98
CA LYS A 108 4.10 14.37 -7.94
C LYS A 108 2.62 14.72 -8.19
N LYS A 109 2.19 15.94 -7.79
CA LYS A 109 0.80 16.41 -7.94
C LYS A 109 0.27 16.24 -9.38
N ASN A 110 1.02 16.69 -10.38
CA ASN A 110 0.63 16.55 -11.80
C ASN A 110 0.55 15.09 -12.25
N GLN A 111 1.45 14.23 -11.74
CA GLN A 111 1.42 12.79 -12.03
C GLN A 111 0.21 12.09 -11.41
N ILE A 112 -0.29 12.56 -10.25
CA ILE A 112 -1.51 12.01 -9.63
C ILE A 112 -2.71 12.27 -10.52
N ASN A 113 -2.86 13.47 -11.08
CA ASN A 113 -3.97 13.79 -11.98
C ASN A 113 -3.95 12.84 -13.19
N LEU A 114 -2.80 12.71 -13.86
CA LEU A 114 -2.63 11.79 -15.00
C LEU A 114 -2.91 10.33 -14.61
N LEU A 115 -2.43 9.89 -13.42
CA LEU A 115 -2.67 8.54 -12.91
C LEU A 115 -4.16 8.26 -12.77
N LEU A 116 -4.91 9.19 -12.20
CA LEU A 116 -6.35 9.06 -11.99
C LEU A 116 -7.12 9.10 -13.30
N ASP A 117 -6.74 9.98 -14.23
CA ASP A 117 -7.40 10.09 -15.55
C ASP A 117 -7.17 8.81 -16.38
N TYR A 118 -5.94 8.32 -16.46
CA TYR A 118 -5.67 7.06 -17.13
C TYR A 118 -6.35 5.87 -16.43
N SER A 119 -6.40 5.88 -15.10
CA SER A 119 -7.11 4.83 -14.36
C SER A 119 -8.61 4.84 -14.68
N LYS A 120 -9.26 6.02 -14.73
CA LYS A 120 -10.68 6.14 -15.14
C LYS A 120 -10.93 5.63 -16.56
N LEU A 121 -10.03 5.97 -17.51
CA LEU A 121 -10.12 5.50 -18.90
C LEU A 121 -10.02 3.97 -18.99
N LYS A 122 -9.18 3.36 -18.17
CA LYS A 122 -8.96 1.91 -18.16
C LYS A 122 -9.91 1.13 -17.25
N LEU A 123 -10.92 1.78 -16.66
CA LEU A 123 -11.98 1.07 -15.94
C LEU A 123 -13.07 0.57 -16.89
N ASN A 124 -13.48 -0.68 -16.68
CA ASN A 124 -14.72 -1.22 -17.22
C ASN A 124 -15.93 -0.44 -16.70
N SER A 125 -17.09 -0.57 -17.36
CA SER A 125 -18.37 -0.10 -16.82
C SER A 125 -18.60 -0.73 -15.42
N LYS A 126 -19.00 0.09 -14.42
CA LYS A 126 -19.14 -0.28 -13.02
C LYS A 126 -17.82 -0.67 -12.31
N GLY A 127 -16.67 -0.50 -12.96
CA GLY A 127 -15.36 -0.74 -12.35
C GLY A 127 -15.07 0.22 -11.19
N LYS A 128 -14.11 -0.14 -10.34
CA LYS A 128 -13.75 0.65 -9.15
C LYS A 128 -12.25 0.90 -9.06
N ILE A 129 -11.91 2.12 -8.60
CA ILE A 129 -10.56 2.48 -8.16
C ILE A 129 -10.57 2.51 -6.63
N LEU A 130 -9.64 1.81 -5.99
CA LEU A 130 -9.43 1.86 -4.54
C LEU A 130 -8.02 2.36 -4.25
N ILE A 131 -7.93 3.46 -3.49
CA ILE A 131 -6.66 4.09 -3.14
C ILE A 131 -6.49 4.07 -1.63
N PHE A 132 -5.36 3.51 -1.17
CA PHE A 132 -5.06 3.38 0.26
C PHE A 132 -3.79 4.14 0.62
N SER A 133 -3.84 4.91 1.71
CA SER A 133 -2.68 5.51 2.36
C SER A 133 -2.81 5.44 3.88
N LEU A 134 -1.69 5.62 4.59
CA LEU A 134 -1.71 5.69 6.05
C LEU A 134 -2.65 6.82 6.51
N ASN A 135 -3.45 6.54 7.54
CA ASN A 135 -4.29 7.55 8.14
C ASN A 135 -3.46 8.40 9.10
N ALA A 136 -3.45 9.73 8.88
CA ALA A 136 -2.68 10.66 9.70
C ALA A 136 -3.18 10.77 11.14
N LYS A 137 -4.50 10.63 11.35
CA LYS A 137 -5.15 10.87 12.65
C LYS A 137 -5.13 9.66 13.59
N ASN A 138 -5.24 8.45 13.05
CA ASN A 138 -5.49 7.23 13.82
C ASN A 138 -4.36 6.20 13.71
N ASN A 139 -3.15 6.62 13.34
CA ASN A 139 -2.00 5.73 13.24
C ASN A 139 -1.25 5.67 14.57
N GLN A 140 -1.10 4.46 15.11
CA GLN A 140 -0.45 4.21 16.40
C GLN A 140 0.90 3.49 16.26
N ILE A 141 1.53 3.56 15.08
CA ILE A 141 2.83 2.93 14.85
C ILE A 141 3.83 3.41 15.90
N PRO A 142 4.45 2.54 16.68
CA PRO A 142 5.46 2.93 17.67
C PRO A 142 6.67 3.57 16.99
N CYS A 143 7.04 4.77 17.44
CA CYS A 143 8.10 5.56 16.84
C CYS A 143 9.06 6.08 17.91
N PHE A 144 10.37 6.08 17.62
CA PHE A 144 11.32 6.94 18.31
C PHE A 144 11.18 8.40 17.82
N LYS A 145 11.68 9.37 18.58
CA LYS A 145 11.42 10.81 18.36
C LYS A 145 11.64 11.23 16.90
N LYS A 146 12.80 11.00 16.33
CA LYS A 146 13.14 11.42 14.96
C LYS A 146 12.31 10.71 13.87
N MET A 147 11.93 9.45 14.10
CA MET A 147 11.00 8.71 13.23
C MET A 147 9.60 9.32 13.30
N LYS A 148 9.12 9.69 14.49
CA LYS A 148 7.80 10.30 14.70
C LYS A 148 7.68 11.62 13.93
N ASP A 149 8.69 12.49 14.01
CA ASP A 149 8.69 13.78 13.30
C ASP A 149 8.63 13.59 11.78
N LYS A 150 9.45 12.66 11.25
CA LYS A 150 9.43 12.34 9.81
C LYS A 150 8.11 11.68 9.38
N LEU A 151 7.54 10.82 10.20
CA LEU A 151 6.25 10.20 9.93
C LEU A 151 5.14 11.23 9.89
N ILE A 152 5.06 12.14 10.87
CA ILE A 152 4.07 13.22 10.91
C ILE A 152 4.15 14.08 9.63
N ASN A 153 5.35 14.48 9.22
CA ASN A 153 5.54 15.27 8.00
C ASN A 153 5.12 14.51 6.74
N SER A 154 5.42 13.20 6.67
CA SER A 154 4.96 12.33 5.58
C SER A 154 3.43 12.22 5.55
N LEU A 155 2.80 12.04 6.71
CA LEU A 155 1.35 11.91 6.83
C LEU A 155 0.60 13.22 6.47
N LYS A 156 1.16 14.39 6.81
CA LYS A 156 0.62 15.70 6.35
C LYS A 156 0.64 15.81 4.83
N LYS A 157 1.74 15.37 4.20
CA LYS A 157 1.85 15.30 2.74
C LYS A 157 0.82 14.33 2.15
N ASP A 158 0.69 13.14 2.72
CA ASP A 158 -0.27 12.14 2.25
C ASP A 158 -1.71 12.66 2.34
N ASP A 159 -2.07 13.36 3.42
CA ASP A 159 -3.41 13.96 3.57
C ASP A 159 -3.68 15.02 2.50
N PHE A 160 -2.68 15.84 2.17
CA PHE A 160 -2.77 16.80 1.05
C PHE A 160 -2.99 16.07 -0.29
N LEU A 161 -2.23 14.99 -0.57
CA LEU A 161 -2.40 14.20 -1.79
C LEU A 161 -3.79 13.55 -1.85
N PHE A 162 -4.32 13.10 -0.73
CA PHE A 162 -5.68 12.55 -0.65
C PHE A 162 -6.77 13.60 -0.95
N LYS A 163 -6.57 14.86 -0.57
CA LYS A 163 -7.47 15.96 -0.98
C LYS A 163 -7.47 16.14 -2.50
N ILE A 164 -6.31 16.04 -3.15
CA ILE A 164 -6.21 16.07 -4.62
C ILE A 164 -6.94 14.88 -5.24
N VAL A 165 -6.74 13.68 -4.71
CA VAL A 165 -7.44 12.48 -5.17
C VAL A 165 -8.96 12.65 -5.08
N LYS A 166 -9.48 13.12 -3.94
CA LYS A 166 -10.93 13.35 -3.76
C LYS A 166 -11.48 14.39 -4.74
N LYS A 167 -10.74 15.48 -4.98
CA LYS A 167 -11.14 16.52 -5.95
C LYS A 167 -11.26 15.94 -7.37
N ASN A 168 -10.37 15.02 -7.75
CA ASN A 168 -10.36 14.41 -9.10
C ASN A 168 -11.34 13.23 -9.23
N LEU A 169 -11.59 12.52 -8.14
CA LEU A 169 -12.55 11.41 -8.10
C LEU A 169 -13.85 11.87 -7.41
N LYS A 170 -14.60 12.73 -8.11
CA LYS A 170 -15.90 13.19 -7.62
C LYS A 170 -16.79 11.97 -7.28
N ASN A 171 -17.66 12.10 -6.27
CA ASN A 171 -18.54 11.04 -5.77
C ASN A 171 -17.82 9.80 -5.19
N SER A 172 -16.52 9.92 -4.88
CA SER A 172 -15.81 8.85 -4.19
C SER A 172 -16.23 8.76 -2.71
N LYS A 173 -16.24 7.52 -2.18
CA LYS A 173 -16.52 7.26 -0.77
C LYS A 173 -15.22 7.06 0.00
N GLU A 174 -15.15 7.63 1.21
CA GLU A 174 -14.01 7.45 2.12
C GLU A 174 -14.38 6.48 3.24
N THR A 175 -13.50 5.53 3.52
CA THR A 175 -13.63 4.57 4.61
C THR A 175 -12.25 4.26 5.19
N ASN A 176 -12.17 3.56 6.33
CA ASN A 176 -10.91 3.13 6.91
C ASN A 176 -10.80 1.61 6.91
N PHE A 177 -9.63 1.10 6.52
CA PHE A 177 -9.20 -0.25 6.84
C PHE A 177 -8.40 -0.18 8.15
N ILE A 178 -8.83 -0.95 9.14
CA ILE A 178 -8.24 -0.98 10.49
C ILE A 178 -7.70 -2.38 10.75
N PHE A 179 -6.44 -2.47 11.15
CA PHE A 179 -5.80 -3.74 11.49
C PHE A 179 -5.07 -3.65 12.82
N LYS A 180 -5.43 -4.52 13.76
CA LYS A 180 -4.73 -4.65 15.04
C LYS A 180 -3.46 -5.48 14.83
N VAL A 181 -2.32 -4.81 14.94
CA VAL A 181 -0.99 -5.45 14.90
C VAL A 181 -0.66 -5.97 16.28
N SER A 182 -0.15 -7.21 16.35
CA SER A 182 0.49 -7.78 17.52
C SER A 182 1.79 -8.44 17.07
N ILE A 183 2.93 -7.98 17.59
CA ILE A 183 4.25 -8.35 17.12
C ILE A 183 5.26 -8.36 18.27
N ALA A 184 6.19 -9.33 18.27
CA ALA A 184 7.28 -9.35 19.22
C ALA A 184 8.22 -8.15 19.04
N LYS A 185 8.68 -7.54 20.15
CA LYS A 185 9.59 -6.38 20.18
C LYS A 185 10.80 -6.59 19.26
N ASN A 186 11.50 -7.71 19.41
CA ASN A 186 12.71 -8.00 18.62
C ASN A 186 12.42 -8.01 17.11
N LYS A 187 11.26 -8.54 16.69
CA LYS A 187 10.84 -8.50 15.30
C LYS A 187 10.57 -7.08 14.83
N TYR A 188 9.91 -6.26 15.65
CA TYR A 188 9.65 -4.86 15.32
C TYR A 188 10.94 -4.04 15.20
N LEU A 189 11.88 -4.18 16.15
CA LEU A 189 13.18 -3.49 16.10
C LEU A 189 13.99 -3.90 14.87
N ARG A 190 13.94 -5.17 14.46
CA ARG A 190 14.55 -5.63 13.20
C ARG A 190 13.92 -4.93 11.98
N MET A 191 12.60 -4.80 11.94
CA MET A 191 11.92 -4.07 10.87
C MET A 191 12.36 -2.60 10.80
N ILE A 192 12.52 -1.93 11.95
CA ILE A 192 13.07 -0.55 12.01
C ILE A 192 14.49 -0.52 11.43
N LYS A 193 15.35 -1.48 11.83
CA LYS A 193 16.71 -1.62 11.29
C LYS A 193 16.72 -1.80 9.78
N ASP A 194 15.80 -2.59 9.25
CA ASP A 194 15.61 -2.86 7.82
C ASP A 194 14.87 -1.74 7.07
N ARG A 195 14.54 -0.64 7.77
CA ARG A 195 13.87 0.54 7.18
C ARG A 195 12.56 0.21 6.45
N TYR A 196 11.70 -0.56 7.07
CA TYR A 196 10.46 -1.10 6.50
C TYR A 196 9.43 -0.06 6.01
N ILE A 197 9.59 1.19 6.40
CA ILE A 197 8.70 2.30 6.05
C ILE A 197 9.49 3.49 5.49
N SER A 198 8.92 4.19 4.52
CA SER A 198 9.60 5.24 3.74
C SER A 198 10.19 6.39 4.59
N CYS A 199 9.57 6.76 5.69
CA CYS A 199 10.08 7.81 6.58
C CYS A 199 11.43 7.46 7.23
N LEU A 200 11.83 6.17 7.26
CA LEU A 200 13.13 5.72 7.77
C LEU A 200 14.26 5.80 6.74
N LEU A 201 13.97 5.95 5.44
CA LEU A 201 14.99 5.87 4.39
C LEU A 201 16.08 6.93 4.50
N ASN A 202 15.70 8.13 4.95
CA ASN A 202 16.59 9.29 5.07
C ASN A 202 17.03 9.56 6.53
N ILE A 203 16.94 8.59 7.43
CA ILE A 203 17.50 8.66 8.77
C ILE A 203 18.94 8.15 8.71
N SER A 204 19.89 8.88 9.33
CA SER A 204 21.29 8.46 9.38
C SER A 204 21.43 7.10 10.12
N ALA A 205 22.52 6.37 9.86
CA ALA A 205 22.78 5.11 10.58
C ALA A 205 22.92 5.34 12.09
N LYS A 206 23.58 6.45 12.49
CA LYS A 206 23.75 6.88 13.90
C LYS A 206 22.39 7.11 14.56
N ASP A 207 21.52 7.94 13.95
CA ASP A 207 20.19 8.24 14.49
C ASP A 207 19.29 7.00 14.55
N LEU A 208 19.41 6.12 13.55
CA LEU A 208 18.64 4.87 13.52
C LEU A 208 19.04 3.95 14.69
N LYS A 209 20.36 3.82 14.95
CA LYS A 209 20.88 3.04 16.09
C LYS A 209 20.38 3.59 17.42
N LEU A 210 20.48 4.91 17.63
CA LEU A 210 19.98 5.60 18.83
C LEU A 210 18.46 5.40 19.00
N GLY A 211 17.71 5.56 17.90
CA GLY A 211 16.24 5.36 17.90
C GLY A 211 15.84 3.91 18.20
N ILE A 212 16.60 2.91 17.74
CA ILE A 212 16.37 1.50 18.09
C ILE A 212 16.62 1.28 19.59
N SER A 213 17.66 1.87 20.16
CA SER A 213 17.93 1.80 21.61
C SER A 213 16.81 2.46 22.41
N GLU A 214 16.32 3.64 21.99
CA GLU A 214 15.18 4.31 22.60
C GLU A 214 13.93 3.42 22.61
N LEU A 215 13.60 2.80 21.47
CA LEU A 215 12.45 1.89 21.38
C LEU A 215 12.64 0.62 22.21
N ASN A 216 13.86 0.09 22.28
CA ASN A 216 14.14 -1.11 23.06
C ASN A 216 13.88 -0.91 24.57
N LEU A 217 14.17 0.29 25.08
CA LEU A 217 13.90 0.66 26.48
C LEU A 217 12.40 0.89 26.73
N LYS A 218 11.69 1.52 25.77
CA LYS A 218 10.29 1.93 25.95
C LYS A 218 9.28 0.82 25.70
N LEU A 219 9.60 -0.14 24.84
CA LEU A 219 8.63 -1.13 24.38
C LEU A 219 8.65 -2.40 25.24
N LYS A 220 7.46 -2.93 25.54
CA LYS A 220 7.27 -4.25 26.14
C LYS A 220 7.64 -5.36 25.15
N ASN A 221 7.87 -6.59 25.63
CA ASN A 221 8.26 -7.74 24.81
C ASN A 221 7.26 -8.05 23.70
N GLN A 222 5.96 -7.85 23.95
CA GLN A 222 4.89 -7.92 22.97
C GLN A 222 4.32 -6.51 22.73
N ILE A 223 4.27 -6.10 21.48
CA ILE A 223 3.81 -4.79 21.07
C ILE A 223 2.44 -4.94 20.37
N SER A 224 1.48 -4.13 20.78
CA SER A 224 0.17 -4.04 20.11
C SER A 224 -0.12 -2.60 19.72
N PHE A 225 -0.58 -2.38 18.50
CA PHE A 225 -1.01 -1.07 18.00
C PHE A 225 -2.00 -1.22 16.85
N ILE A 226 -2.66 -0.13 16.49
CA ILE A 226 -3.59 -0.09 15.38
C ILE A 226 -2.88 0.50 14.16
N ASP A 227 -2.88 -0.25 13.05
CA ASP A 227 -2.48 0.21 11.72
C ASP A 227 -3.75 0.56 10.94
N THR A 228 -3.90 1.84 10.59
CA THR A 228 -5.09 2.34 9.91
C THR A 228 -4.74 2.89 8.54
N LEU A 229 -5.38 2.36 7.50
CA LEU A 229 -5.31 2.91 6.15
C LEU A 229 -6.62 3.61 5.80
N LYS A 230 -6.53 4.87 5.40
CA LYS A 230 -7.62 5.60 4.74
C LYS A 230 -7.80 5.02 3.34
N CYS A 231 -9.03 4.70 2.95
CA CYS A 231 -9.40 4.18 1.65
C CYS A 231 -10.36 5.13 0.94
N ILE A 232 -10.01 5.57 -0.27
CA ILE A 232 -10.92 6.23 -1.20
C ILE A 232 -11.37 5.20 -2.22
N THR A 233 -12.68 5.05 -2.38
CA THR A 233 -13.32 4.17 -3.36
C THR A 233 -14.09 5.02 -4.37
N PHE A 234 -13.69 4.99 -5.62
CA PHE A 234 -14.40 5.57 -6.76
C PHE A 234 -15.06 4.45 -7.58
N LYS A 235 -16.26 4.70 -8.10
CA LYS A 235 -16.97 3.81 -9.03
C LYS A 235 -17.24 4.58 -10.31
N LYS A 236 -16.93 3.97 -11.44
CA LYS A 236 -17.30 4.48 -12.78
C LYS A 236 -18.77 4.24 -13.05
#